data_bf2959561d520a58e70ef10d3a50dd3b
#
_entry.id   bf2959561d520a58e70ef10d3a50dd3b
#
_cell.length_a   1.000
_cell.length_b   1.000
_cell.length_c   1.000
_cell.angle_alpha   90.00
_cell.angle_beta   90.00
_cell.angle_gamma   90.00
#
_symmetry.space_group_name_H-M   'P 1'
#
loop_
_entity.id
_entity.type
_entity.pdbx_description
1 polymer ?
#
loop_
_entity_poly.entity_id
_entity_poly.type
_entity_poly.pdbx_seq_one_letter_code
_entity_poly.pdbx_strand_id
1 'polypeptide(L)'
;MDMPSLVYPFFISMKKYSLFLILVWLSACHKPNTANLAEPWQPDYDVKRSESSIEAYEKKDAIKMPAPGGIVFTGSSSFTKWQNAAEDLAPLPIINRGFGGSTFPEVIYYAPRNVLKYNPKTIVTYCENDMFGKKPKTPEQVRDEYVAFVKLVRGKLPDVQLYFVSLKPSPSRWAKKDDVIKANRLIQDYIKKDKKHHYIDVWPVMLKNGRPDGSIFVSDSLHMNDEGYRRWTKVFKPILEKAL
;
A
#
# COMPACT_ATOMS: atom_id res chain seq x y z
N MET A 1 -46.42 8.53 97.23
CA MET A 1 -46.75 9.91 97.47
C MET A 1 -46.25 10.61 96.19
N ASP A 2 -47.23 11.11 95.52
CA ASP A 2 -47.22 12.18 94.54
C ASP A 2 -46.37 12.07 93.30
N MET A 3 -47.06 11.67 92.27
CA MET A 3 -46.66 12.00 90.89
C MET A 3 -47.08 13.41 90.52
N PRO A 4 -46.34 14.09 89.65
CA PRO A 4 -46.98 15.00 88.70
C PRO A 4 -46.66 14.62 87.25
N SER A 5 -47.74 14.69 86.56
CA SER A 5 -48.07 14.86 85.18
C SER A 5 -47.00 15.19 84.16
N LEU A 6 -46.92 14.29 83.15
CA LEU A 6 -46.21 14.46 81.91
C LEU A 6 -46.96 15.36 80.93
N VAL A 7 -46.34 16.43 80.51
CA VAL A 7 -46.69 17.22 79.32
C VAL A 7 -45.87 16.81 78.16
N TYR A 8 -46.49 16.27 77.13
CA TYR A 8 -45.82 15.95 75.88
C TYR A 8 -45.86 17.15 74.93
N PRO A 9 -44.71 17.57 74.37
CA PRO A 9 -44.74 18.43 73.17
C PRO A 9 -44.75 17.60 71.91
N PHE A 10 -45.63 17.94 71.03
CA PHE A 10 -45.84 17.47 69.71
C PHE A 10 -44.64 17.84 68.86
N PHE A 11 -43.81 16.84 68.46
CA PHE A 11 -42.75 17.03 67.46
C PHE A 11 -43.27 16.67 66.07
N ILE A 12 -43.41 17.68 65.23
CA ILE A 12 -43.69 17.52 63.82
C ILE A 12 -42.40 17.00 63.12
N SER A 13 -42.43 15.74 62.69
CA SER A 13 -41.35 15.15 61.89
C SER A 13 -41.36 15.76 60.49
N MET A 14 -40.49 16.69 60.23
CA MET A 14 -40.15 17.10 58.83
C MET A 14 -39.33 15.99 58.15
N LYS A 15 -39.97 15.24 57.25
CA LYS A 15 -39.25 14.36 56.30
C LYS A 15 -38.36 15.23 55.42
N LYS A 16 -37.04 15.10 55.60
CA LYS A 16 -36.03 15.63 54.69
C LYS A 16 -36.08 14.78 53.41
N TYR A 17 -36.63 15.34 52.34
CA TYR A 17 -36.46 14.80 51.01
C TYR A 17 -35.02 15.08 50.58
N SER A 18 -34.21 14.04 50.61
CA SER A 18 -32.88 14.07 50.04
C SER A 18 -33.01 14.06 48.52
N LEU A 19 -32.80 15.20 47.92
CA LEU A 19 -32.76 15.36 46.45
C LEU A 19 -31.49 14.71 45.98
N PHE A 20 -31.56 13.45 45.56
CA PHE A 20 -30.47 12.77 44.82
C PHE A 20 -30.39 13.42 43.43
N LEU A 21 -29.51 14.41 43.27
CA LEU A 21 -29.04 14.85 41.96
C LEU A 21 -28.29 13.70 41.30
N ILE A 22 -29.00 12.97 40.46
CA ILE A 22 -28.38 12.02 39.54
C ILE A 22 -27.65 12.89 38.49
N LEU A 23 -26.34 13.09 38.67
CA LEU A 23 -25.45 13.55 37.62
C LEU A 23 -25.38 12.45 36.56
N VAL A 24 -26.24 12.54 35.56
CA VAL A 24 -26.09 11.77 34.33
C VAL A 24 -24.84 12.29 33.65
N TRP A 25 -23.73 11.59 33.84
CA TRP A 25 -22.55 11.71 32.98
C TRP A 25 -22.97 11.25 31.59
N LEU A 26 -23.35 12.19 30.74
CA LEU A 26 -23.39 12.00 29.31
C LEU A 26 -21.92 11.78 28.88
N SER A 27 -21.45 10.53 28.98
CA SER A 27 -20.31 10.10 28.21
C SER A 27 -20.66 10.32 26.74
N ALA A 28 -20.29 11.48 26.24
CA ALA A 28 -20.22 11.69 24.80
C ALA A 28 -19.22 10.66 24.28
N CYS A 29 -19.76 9.49 23.91
CA CYS A 29 -19.03 8.58 23.01
C CYS A 29 -18.69 9.43 21.79
N HIS A 30 -17.50 10.01 21.80
CA HIS A 30 -16.86 10.46 20.58
C HIS A 30 -16.73 9.22 19.70
N LYS A 31 -17.76 8.96 18.88
CA LYS A 31 -17.60 8.07 17.74
C LYS A 31 -16.41 8.64 16.98
N PRO A 32 -15.33 7.88 16.78
CA PRO A 32 -14.27 8.36 15.92
C PRO A 32 -14.94 8.76 14.61
N ASN A 33 -14.64 9.95 14.16
CA ASN A 33 -15.15 10.50 12.91
C ASN A 33 -14.73 9.54 11.78
N THR A 34 -15.60 8.60 11.45
CA THR A 34 -15.45 7.70 10.29
C THR A 34 -15.83 8.42 8.99
N ALA A 35 -16.12 9.72 9.09
CA ALA A 35 -16.26 10.57 7.93
C ALA A 35 -14.92 10.65 7.22
N ASN A 36 -14.89 10.14 6.02
CA ASN A 36 -13.80 10.09 5.03
C ASN A 36 -12.87 8.86 5.07
N LEU A 37 -13.40 7.66 5.29
CA LEU A 37 -13.01 6.63 4.33
C LEU A 37 -13.66 7.08 3.02
N ALA A 38 -12.87 7.66 2.13
CA ALA A 38 -13.32 7.90 0.77
C ALA A 38 -14.04 6.63 0.32
N GLU A 39 -15.24 6.78 -0.26
CA GLU A 39 -15.99 5.68 -0.88
C GLU A 39 -14.97 4.75 -1.53
N PRO A 40 -15.08 3.43 -1.36
CA PRO A 40 -14.10 2.52 -1.93
C PRO A 40 -13.97 2.90 -3.40
N TRP A 41 -12.79 3.41 -3.76
CA TRP A 41 -12.55 3.95 -5.10
C TRP A 41 -13.02 2.93 -6.14
N GLN A 42 -14.04 3.30 -6.91
CA GLN A 42 -14.55 2.49 -8.00
C GLN A 42 -13.72 2.83 -9.23
N PRO A 43 -13.00 1.86 -9.81
CA PRO A 43 -12.29 2.10 -11.05
C PRO A 43 -13.30 2.48 -12.13
N ASP A 44 -13.06 3.59 -12.80
CA ASP A 44 -13.88 4.06 -13.92
C ASP A 44 -13.56 3.34 -15.24
N TYR A 45 -12.90 2.19 -15.15
CA TYR A 45 -12.54 1.31 -16.26
C TYR A 45 -12.60 -0.17 -15.83
N ASP A 46 -12.62 -1.05 -16.80
CA ASP A 46 -12.66 -2.49 -16.57
C ASP A 46 -11.33 -2.98 -15.94
N VAL A 47 -11.37 -3.31 -14.66
CA VAL A 47 -10.20 -3.88 -13.94
C VAL A 47 -9.84 -5.27 -14.46
N LYS A 48 -10.77 -5.95 -15.17
CA LYS A 48 -10.58 -7.31 -15.71
C LYS A 48 -9.83 -7.33 -17.03
N ARG A 49 -9.49 -6.18 -17.61
CA ARG A 49 -8.75 -6.11 -18.88
C ARG A 49 -7.41 -6.87 -18.84
N SER A 50 -6.85 -7.12 -17.66
CA SER A 50 -5.59 -7.86 -17.47
C SER A 50 -5.79 -9.35 -17.15
N GLU A 51 -7.03 -9.89 -17.28
CA GLU A 51 -7.37 -11.28 -16.92
C GLU A 51 -6.46 -12.29 -17.62
N SER A 52 -6.23 -12.13 -18.92
CA SER A 52 -5.38 -13.04 -19.71
C SER A 52 -3.93 -13.12 -19.19
N SER A 53 -3.40 -12.01 -18.65
CA SER A 53 -2.08 -11.99 -18.05
C SER A 53 -2.04 -12.79 -16.75
N ILE A 54 -3.08 -12.70 -15.95
CA ILE A 54 -3.21 -13.44 -14.69
C ILE A 54 -3.40 -14.94 -14.95
N GLU A 55 -4.29 -15.29 -15.88
CA GLU A 55 -4.46 -16.69 -16.32
C GLU A 55 -3.18 -17.31 -16.85
N ALA A 56 -2.34 -16.53 -17.55
CA ALA A 56 -1.05 -17.01 -18.01
C ALA A 56 -0.10 -17.37 -16.86
N TYR A 57 -0.15 -16.61 -15.75
CA TYR A 57 0.58 -16.97 -14.53
C TYR A 57 -0.03 -18.20 -13.86
N GLU A 58 -1.34 -18.30 -13.77
CA GLU A 58 -2.02 -19.46 -13.17
C GLU A 58 -1.74 -20.76 -13.95
N LYS A 59 -1.68 -20.70 -15.28
CA LYS A 59 -1.28 -21.85 -16.12
C LYS A 59 0.14 -22.29 -15.83
N LYS A 60 1.10 -21.34 -15.65
CA LYS A 60 2.47 -21.66 -15.25
C LYS A 60 2.53 -22.29 -13.86
N ASP A 61 1.77 -21.74 -12.92
CA ASP A 61 1.71 -22.25 -11.55
C ASP A 61 1.07 -23.65 -11.46
N ALA A 62 0.12 -23.96 -12.33
CA ALA A 62 -0.46 -25.31 -12.44
C ALA A 62 0.57 -26.36 -12.88
N ILE A 63 1.59 -25.95 -13.66
CA ILE A 63 2.71 -26.83 -14.05
C ILE A 63 3.74 -26.90 -12.92
N LYS A 64 4.10 -25.76 -12.35
CA LYS A 64 5.10 -25.67 -11.29
C LYS A 64 4.78 -24.48 -10.39
N MET A 65 4.12 -24.76 -9.26
CA MET A 65 3.84 -23.74 -8.23
C MET A 65 5.15 -23.29 -7.58
N PRO A 66 5.42 -21.97 -7.50
CA PRO A 66 6.54 -21.46 -6.71
C PRO A 66 6.41 -21.83 -5.24
N ALA A 67 7.54 -22.06 -4.57
CA ALA A 67 7.56 -22.31 -3.14
C ALA A 67 7.02 -21.08 -2.37
N PRO A 68 6.25 -21.29 -1.28
CA PRO A 68 5.77 -20.19 -0.45
C PRO A 68 6.92 -19.49 0.26
N GLY A 69 6.68 -18.25 0.70
CA GLY A 69 7.66 -17.49 1.47
C GLY A 69 8.72 -16.76 0.64
N GLY A 70 8.58 -16.76 -0.68
CA GLY A 70 9.47 -16.00 -1.57
C GLY A 70 9.21 -14.49 -1.58
N ILE A 71 9.88 -13.80 -2.49
CA ILE A 71 9.76 -12.37 -2.77
C ILE A 71 8.88 -12.20 -4.01
N VAL A 72 7.66 -11.70 -3.84
CA VAL A 72 6.74 -11.47 -4.96
C VAL A 72 6.90 -10.05 -5.49
N PHE A 73 7.21 -9.93 -6.79
CA PHE A 73 7.15 -8.67 -7.52
C PHE A 73 5.77 -8.51 -8.14
N THR A 74 5.11 -7.39 -7.92
CA THR A 74 3.79 -7.08 -8.50
C THR A 74 3.72 -5.65 -8.99
N GLY A 75 2.86 -5.41 -9.98
CA GLY A 75 2.65 -4.11 -10.60
C GLY A 75 2.87 -4.14 -12.11
N SER A 76 3.44 -3.09 -12.67
CA SER A 76 3.34 -2.78 -14.08
C SER A 76 4.43 -3.38 -14.99
N SER A 77 4.46 -2.88 -16.24
CA SER A 77 5.33 -3.39 -17.31
C SER A 77 6.83 -3.39 -16.99
N SER A 78 7.30 -2.53 -16.08
CA SER A 78 8.71 -2.55 -15.69
C SER A 78 9.10 -3.87 -15.02
N PHE A 79 8.17 -4.51 -14.29
CA PHE A 79 8.41 -5.86 -13.80
C PHE A 79 8.14 -6.94 -14.85
N THR A 80 7.06 -6.80 -15.64
CA THR A 80 6.77 -7.77 -16.72
C THR A 80 7.95 -7.91 -17.69
N LYS A 81 8.59 -6.78 -18.02
CA LYS A 81 9.72 -6.75 -18.96
C LYS A 81 11.07 -7.10 -18.32
N TRP A 82 11.16 -7.19 -17.01
CA TRP A 82 12.32 -7.71 -16.31
C TRP A 82 12.25 -9.24 -16.27
N GLN A 83 12.42 -9.86 -17.43
CA GLN A 83 12.23 -11.32 -17.60
C GLN A 83 13.24 -12.12 -16.78
N ASN A 84 14.48 -11.64 -16.68
CA ASN A 84 15.58 -12.30 -15.97
C ASN A 84 15.67 -11.87 -14.49
N ALA A 85 14.61 -11.26 -13.91
CA ALA A 85 14.66 -10.73 -12.54
C ALA A 85 15.11 -11.78 -11.50
N ALA A 86 14.72 -13.05 -11.66
CA ALA A 86 15.12 -14.12 -10.75
C ALA A 86 16.61 -14.48 -10.89
N GLU A 87 17.14 -14.43 -12.10
CA GLU A 87 18.56 -14.70 -12.41
C GLU A 87 19.43 -13.53 -11.95
N ASP A 88 19.04 -12.30 -12.29
CA ASP A 88 19.76 -11.08 -11.94
C ASP A 88 19.87 -10.88 -10.42
N LEU A 89 18.85 -11.30 -9.69
CA LEU A 89 18.77 -11.17 -8.24
C LEU A 89 19.09 -12.46 -7.48
N ALA A 90 19.59 -13.49 -8.17
CA ALA A 90 20.00 -14.74 -7.51
C ALA A 90 21.00 -14.46 -6.37
N PRO A 91 20.91 -15.19 -5.23
CA PRO A 91 20.10 -16.37 -4.95
C PRO A 91 18.69 -16.08 -4.35
N LEU A 92 18.18 -14.83 -4.44
CA LEU A 92 16.91 -14.45 -3.86
C LEU A 92 15.74 -15.21 -4.55
N PRO A 93 14.75 -15.71 -3.78
CA PRO A 93 13.62 -16.47 -4.33
C PRO A 93 12.57 -15.55 -4.95
N ILE A 94 12.86 -14.95 -6.09
CA ILE A 94 12.02 -13.99 -6.78
C ILE A 94 10.87 -14.69 -7.53
N ILE A 95 9.66 -14.22 -7.28
CA ILE A 95 8.44 -14.61 -7.99
C ILE A 95 7.92 -13.38 -8.73
N ASN A 96 8.29 -13.22 -9.99
CA ASN A 96 7.86 -12.07 -10.78
C ASN A 96 6.42 -12.28 -11.29
N ARG A 97 5.51 -11.42 -10.84
CA ARG A 97 4.08 -11.39 -11.15
C ARG A 97 3.63 -9.99 -11.62
N GLY A 98 4.54 -9.24 -12.22
CA GLY A 98 4.23 -7.99 -12.89
C GLY A 98 3.35 -8.24 -14.14
N PHE A 99 2.37 -7.37 -14.40
CA PHE A 99 1.55 -7.43 -15.60
C PHE A 99 1.43 -6.05 -16.26
N GLY A 100 1.63 -6.01 -17.56
CA GLY A 100 1.86 -4.80 -18.33
C GLY A 100 0.68 -3.83 -18.28
N GLY A 101 0.99 -2.54 -18.10
CA GLY A 101 -0.03 -1.48 -18.08
C GLY A 101 -0.87 -1.42 -16.81
N SER A 102 -0.62 -2.25 -15.81
CA SER A 102 -1.43 -2.30 -14.59
C SER A 102 -1.44 -0.98 -13.83
N THR A 103 -2.55 -0.73 -13.17
CA THR A 103 -2.82 0.34 -12.22
C THR A 103 -3.05 -0.26 -10.83
N PHE A 104 -2.99 0.53 -9.78
CA PHE A 104 -3.24 0.02 -8.42
C PHE A 104 -4.59 -0.68 -8.25
N PRO A 105 -5.70 -0.21 -8.81
CA PRO A 105 -6.98 -0.94 -8.76
C PRO A 105 -6.91 -2.35 -9.31
N GLU A 106 -6.18 -2.54 -10.42
CA GLU A 106 -5.97 -3.89 -10.97
C GLU A 106 -5.06 -4.72 -10.07
N VAL A 107 -3.99 -4.13 -9.53
CA VAL A 107 -3.11 -4.81 -8.56
C VAL A 107 -3.88 -5.24 -7.32
N ILE A 108 -4.80 -4.40 -6.82
CA ILE A 108 -5.69 -4.72 -5.69
C ILE A 108 -6.65 -5.84 -6.07
N TYR A 109 -7.34 -5.72 -7.22
CA TYR A 109 -8.32 -6.70 -7.68
C TYR A 109 -7.71 -8.10 -7.84
N TYR A 110 -6.51 -8.16 -8.41
CA TYR A 110 -5.82 -9.43 -8.65
C TYR A 110 -4.93 -9.89 -7.50
N ALA A 111 -4.77 -9.11 -6.42
CA ALA A 111 -3.88 -9.47 -5.31
C ALA A 111 -4.12 -10.88 -4.75
N PRO A 112 -5.37 -11.37 -4.55
CA PRO A 112 -5.59 -12.73 -4.07
C PRO A 112 -5.00 -13.81 -4.98
N ARG A 113 -5.12 -13.64 -6.30
CA ARG A 113 -4.70 -14.61 -7.32
C ARG A 113 -3.25 -14.45 -7.76
N ASN A 114 -2.71 -13.23 -7.67
CA ASN A 114 -1.41 -12.87 -8.26
C ASN A 114 -0.32 -12.60 -7.22
N VAL A 115 -0.67 -12.43 -5.94
CA VAL A 115 0.26 -12.09 -4.86
C VAL A 115 0.06 -12.95 -3.62
N LEU A 116 -1.14 -12.92 -3.03
CA LEU A 116 -1.38 -13.49 -1.70
C LEU A 116 -1.31 -15.03 -1.69
N LYS A 117 -1.67 -15.69 -2.80
CA LYS A 117 -1.63 -17.16 -2.91
C LYS A 117 -0.25 -17.76 -2.70
N TYR A 118 0.82 -16.99 -2.91
CA TYR A 118 2.20 -17.46 -2.70
C TYR A 118 2.66 -17.36 -1.24
N ASN A 119 1.80 -16.82 -0.34
CA ASN A 119 2.16 -16.57 1.06
C ASN A 119 3.58 -15.95 1.19
N PRO A 120 3.85 -14.80 0.53
CA PRO A 120 5.18 -14.24 0.45
C PRO A 120 5.66 -13.71 1.80
N LYS A 121 6.97 -13.79 2.07
CA LYS A 121 7.62 -13.04 3.14
C LYS A 121 7.85 -11.59 2.78
N THR A 122 7.98 -11.31 1.48
CA THR A 122 8.27 -9.98 0.96
C THR A 122 7.45 -9.72 -0.31
N ILE A 123 6.86 -8.53 -0.40
CA ILE A 123 6.19 -8.04 -1.61
C ILE A 123 6.88 -6.77 -2.06
N VAL A 124 7.27 -6.71 -3.32
CA VAL A 124 7.83 -5.54 -3.98
C VAL A 124 6.85 -5.03 -5.01
N THR A 125 6.43 -3.77 -4.86
CA THR A 125 5.38 -3.16 -5.70
C THR A 125 5.94 -2.01 -6.52
N TYR A 126 5.63 -2.01 -7.81
CA TYR A 126 5.88 -0.91 -8.73
C TYR A 126 4.68 -0.68 -9.63
N CYS A 127 4.06 0.50 -9.56
CA CYS A 127 2.91 0.84 -10.38
C CYS A 127 2.86 2.35 -10.64
N GLU A 128 2.98 2.76 -11.91
CA GLU A 128 3.04 4.18 -12.30
C GLU A 128 1.93 4.60 -13.28
N ASN A 129 1.18 3.64 -13.86
CA ASN A 129 0.26 3.95 -14.95
C ASN A 129 -0.97 4.76 -14.51
N ASP A 130 -1.27 4.78 -13.22
CA ASP A 130 -2.34 5.60 -12.65
C ASP A 130 -2.18 7.09 -12.98
N MET A 131 -0.94 7.58 -13.06
CA MET A 131 -0.65 8.98 -13.39
C MET A 131 -0.67 9.27 -14.90
N PHE A 132 -0.69 8.24 -15.76
CA PHE A 132 -0.44 8.39 -17.20
C PHE A 132 -1.52 7.77 -18.10
N GLY A 133 -2.61 7.29 -17.51
CA GLY A 133 -3.74 6.72 -18.23
C GLY A 133 -4.61 7.77 -18.95
N LYS A 134 -5.72 7.33 -19.54
CA LYS A 134 -6.71 8.23 -20.18
C LYS A 134 -7.31 9.23 -19.19
N LYS A 135 -7.44 8.84 -17.91
CA LYS A 135 -7.86 9.69 -16.80
C LYS A 135 -6.75 9.70 -15.75
N PRO A 136 -5.76 10.59 -15.92
CA PRO A 136 -4.60 10.62 -15.02
C PRO A 136 -5.03 10.99 -13.61
N LYS A 137 -4.51 10.26 -12.63
CA LYS A 137 -4.73 10.55 -11.21
C LYS A 137 -3.71 11.54 -10.68
N THR A 138 -4.12 12.26 -9.64
CA THR A 138 -3.21 13.14 -8.91
C THR A 138 -2.22 12.32 -8.06
N PRO A 139 -1.10 12.91 -7.65
CA PRO A 139 -0.15 12.27 -6.73
C PRO A 139 -0.80 11.76 -5.43
N GLU A 140 -1.78 12.50 -4.89
CA GLU A 140 -2.54 12.13 -3.71
C GLU A 140 -3.39 10.88 -3.94
N GLN A 141 -4.09 10.81 -5.07
CA GLN A 141 -4.90 9.66 -5.44
C GLN A 141 -4.04 8.41 -5.61
N VAL A 142 -2.87 8.53 -6.25
CA VAL A 142 -1.93 7.40 -6.40
C VAL A 142 -1.44 6.92 -5.04
N ARG A 143 -1.10 7.84 -4.12
CA ARG A 143 -0.76 7.48 -2.74
C ARG A 143 -1.91 6.76 -2.05
N ASP A 144 -3.16 7.24 -2.18
CA ASP A 144 -4.33 6.66 -1.51
C ASP A 144 -4.64 5.25 -2.03
N GLU A 145 -4.46 5.00 -3.31
CA GLU A 145 -4.58 3.66 -3.89
C GLU A 145 -3.48 2.71 -3.40
N TYR A 146 -2.24 3.19 -3.32
CA TYR A 146 -1.19 2.41 -2.70
C TYR A 146 -1.51 2.06 -1.24
N VAL A 147 -2.05 3.02 -0.48
CA VAL A 147 -2.51 2.78 0.90
C VAL A 147 -3.61 1.72 0.94
N ALA A 148 -4.56 1.73 -0.01
CA ALA A 148 -5.60 0.71 -0.11
C ALA A 148 -5.01 -0.68 -0.38
N PHE A 149 -4.03 -0.79 -1.28
CA PHE A 149 -3.28 -2.02 -1.52
C PHE A 149 -2.59 -2.53 -0.23
N VAL A 150 -1.89 -1.64 0.48
CA VAL A 150 -1.22 -1.99 1.75
C VAL A 150 -2.22 -2.49 2.79
N LYS A 151 -3.37 -1.83 2.94
CA LYS A 151 -4.43 -2.27 3.88
C LYS A 151 -4.95 -3.66 3.53
N LEU A 152 -5.19 -3.95 2.25
CA LEU A 152 -5.60 -5.27 1.78
C LEU A 152 -4.56 -6.33 2.16
N VAL A 153 -3.29 -6.07 1.86
CA VAL A 153 -2.19 -7.00 2.14
C VAL A 153 -2.02 -7.22 3.64
N ARG A 154 -1.98 -6.16 4.44
CA ARG A 154 -1.85 -6.24 5.91
C ARG A 154 -3.01 -7.01 6.57
N GLY A 155 -4.21 -6.91 6.02
CA GLY A 155 -5.38 -7.66 6.50
C GLY A 155 -5.26 -9.18 6.29
N LYS A 156 -4.39 -9.64 5.41
CA LYS A 156 -4.17 -11.05 5.09
C LYS A 156 -2.79 -11.56 5.54
N LEU A 157 -1.78 -10.72 5.44
CA LEU A 157 -0.38 -11.00 5.74
C LEU A 157 0.19 -9.89 6.64
N PRO A 158 -0.12 -9.88 7.95
CA PRO A 158 0.24 -8.77 8.84
C PRO A 158 1.75 -8.61 9.02
N ASP A 159 2.52 -9.67 8.81
CA ASP A 159 3.97 -9.68 9.05
C ASP A 159 4.82 -9.55 7.78
N VAL A 160 4.20 -9.49 6.59
CA VAL A 160 4.92 -9.39 5.32
C VAL A 160 5.75 -8.11 5.23
N GLN A 161 6.97 -8.20 4.70
CA GLN A 161 7.76 -7.03 4.38
C GLN A 161 7.25 -6.41 3.08
N LEU A 162 6.93 -5.13 3.09
CA LEU A 162 6.44 -4.41 1.92
C LEU A 162 7.52 -3.47 1.40
N TYR A 163 7.77 -3.50 0.11
CA TYR A 163 8.67 -2.61 -0.58
C TYR A 163 7.93 -1.88 -1.69
N PHE A 164 8.00 -0.56 -1.68
CA PHE A 164 7.57 0.28 -2.81
C PHE A 164 8.79 0.75 -3.58
N VAL A 165 8.79 0.51 -4.88
CA VAL A 165 9.82 1.04 -5.76
C VAL A 165 9.41 2.43 -6.22
N SER A 166 10.29 3.42 -6.10
CA SER A 166 10.00 4.78 -6.58
C SER A 166 9.52 4.75 -8.03
N LEU A 167 8.50 5.53 -8.32
CA LEU A 167 8.08 5.78 -9.71
C LEU A 167 9.28 6.36 -10.44
N LYS A 168 9.68 5.72 -11.53
CA LYS A 168 10.94 6.02 -12.21
C LYS A 168 10.86 7.27 -13.08
N PRO A 169 11.97 7.99 -13.28
CA PRO A 169 12.07 8.98 -14.33
C PRO A 169 12.17 8.27 -15.68
N SER A 170 11.42 8.73 -16.68
CA SER A 170 11.57 8.26 -18.06
C SER A 170 11.47 9.42 -19.03
N PRO A 171 12.17 9.40 -20.18
CA PRO A 171 12.10 10.52 -21.13
C PRO A 171 10.68 10.81 -21.59
N SER A 172 9.89 9.77 -21.91
CA SER A 172 8.50 9.89 -22.39
C SER A 172 7.53 10.51 -21.36
N ARG A 173 7.84 10.41 -20.06
CA ARG A 173 7.00 10.91 -18.97
C ARG A 173 7.59 12.11 -18.22
N TRP A 174 8.73 12.64 -18.69
CA TRP A 174 9.48 13.71 -18.03
C TRP A 174 8.71 15.01 -17.83
N ALA A 175 7.76 15.28 -18.73
CA ALA A 175 6.89 16.46 -18.61
C ALA A 175 6.06 16.50 -17.29
N LYS A 176 5.82 15.33 -16.68
CA LYS A 176 5.12 15.19 -15.39
C LYS A 176 6.04 14.89 -14.22
N LYS A 177 7.35 15.19 -14.34
CA LYS A 177 8.34 14.86 -13.30
C LYS A 177 7.97 15.36 -11.90
N ASP A 178 7.38 16.57 -11.82
CA ASP A 178 7.06 17.19 -10.54
C ASP A 178 5.91 16.44 -9.82
N ASP A 179 4.91 15.97 -10.58
CA ASP A 179 3.84 15.12 -10.05
C ASP A 179 4.39 13.77 -9.61
N VAL A 180 5.32 13.17 -10.38
CA VAL A 180 5.96 11.89 -10.02
C VAL A 180 6.80 12.04 -8.75
N ILE A 181 7.59 13.09 -8.63
CA ILE A 181 8.38 13.40 -7.43
C ILE A 181 7.45 13.58 -6.22
N LYS A 182 6.34 14.30 -6.41
CA LYS A 182 5.34 14.51 -5.35
C LYS A 182 4.71 13.19 -4.91
N ALA A 183 4.30 12.33 -5.85
CA ALA A 183 3.75 11.02 -5.54
C ALA A 183 4.76 10.15 -4.76
N ASN A 184 6.01 10.09 -5.23
CA ASN A 184 7.09 9.39 -4.56
C ASN A 184 7.27 9.87 -3.11
N ARG A 185 7.28 11.18 -2.89
CA ARG A 185 7.41 11.78 -1.56
C ARG A 185 6.22 11.41 -0.65
N LEU A 186 4.99 11.54 -1.14
CA LEU A 186 3.78 11.22 -0.37
C LEU A 186 3.76 9.75 0.05
N ILE A 187 4.16 8.85 -0.84
CA ILE A 187 4.24 7.41 -0.55
C ILE A 187 5.38 7.15 0.43
N GLN A 188 6.54 7.76 0.26
CA GLN A 188 7.67 7.62 1.18
C GLN A 188 7.32 8.10 2.60
N ASP A 189 6.57 9.21 2.74
CA ASP A 189 6.13 9.72 4.04
C ASP A 189 5.09 8.79 4.70
N TYR A 190 4.27 8.09 3.91
CA TYR A 190 3.39 7.04 4.42
C TYR A 190 4.18 5.82 4.92
N ILE A 191 5.16 5.36 4.15
CA ILE A 191 6.02 4.20 4.44
C ILE A 191 6.76 4.35 5.77
N LYS A 192 7.30 5.53 6.06
CA LYS A 192 8.06 5.81 7.30
C LYS A 192 7.32 5.48 8.60
N LYS A 193 6.00 5.30 8.55
CA LYS A 193 5.14 5.03 9.71
C LYS A 193 5.10 3.55 10.11
N ASP A 194 5.64 2.64 9.31
CA ASP A 194 5.61 1.19 9.52
C ASP A 194 7.01 0.59 9.31
N LYS A 195 7.57 -0.05 10.34
CA LYS A 195 8.90 -0.67 10.29
C LYS A 195 9.02 -1.84 9.31
N LYS A 196 7.89 -2.44 8.92
CA LYS A 196 7.81 -3.53 7.92
C LYS A 196 7.54 -3.00 6.52
N HIS A 197 7.72 -1.71 6.30
CA HIS A 197 7.42 -1.04 5.05
C HIS A 197 8.64 -0.24 4.60
N HIS A 198 9.11 -0.47 3.38
CA HIS A 198 10.39 -0.01 2.89
C HIS A 198 10.24 0.67 1.52
N TYR A 199 11.21 1.50 1.20
CA TYR A 199 11.25 2.25 -0.06
C TYR A 199 12.53 1.91 -0.82
N ILE A 200 12.39 1.54 -2.10
CA ILE A 200 13.51 1.30 -3.01
C ILE A 200 13.59 2.49 -3.96
N ASP A 201 14.61 3.31 -3.81
CA ASP A 201 14.79 4.49 -4.64
C ASP A 201 15.62 4.17 -5.88
N VAL A 202 14.96 4.10 -7.03
CA VAL A 202 15.61 3.91 -8.32
C VAL A 202 15.82 5.22 -9.08
N TRP A 203 15.31 6.33 -8.56
CA TRP A 203 15.35 7.61 -9.23
C TRP A 203 16.77 8.09 -9.56
N PRO A 204 17.72 8.13 -8.59
CA PRO A 204 19.06 8.66 -8.83
C PRO A 204 19.85 7.89 -9.89
N VAL A 205 19.75 6.56 -9.89
CA VAL A 205 20.52 5.69 -10.80
C VAL A 205 20.03 5.74 -12.24
N MET A 206 18.87 6.34 -12.49
CA MET A 206 18.28 6.47 -13.81
C MET A 206 18.53 7.84 -14.44
N LEU A 207 19.21 8.75 -13.72
CA LEU A 207 19.52 10.08 -14.22
C LEU A 207 20.96 10.18 -14.76
N LYS A 208 21.12 11.05 -15.73
CA LYS A 208 22.40 11.57 -16.24
C LYS A 208 22.27 13.09 -16.40
N ASN A 209 23.14 13.86 -15.77
CA ASN A 209 23.11 15.32 -15.79
C ASN A 209 21.72 15.90 -15.39
N GLY A 210 21.07 15.33 -14.36
CA GLY A 210 19.78 15.79 -13.84
C GLY A 210 18.56 15.46 -14.70
N ARG A 211 18.71 14.67 -15.78
CA ARG A 211 17.62 14.22 -16.67
C ARG A 211 17.63 12.71 -16.82
N PRO A 212 16.49 12.08 -17.23
CA PRO A 212 16.48 10.66 -17.52
C PRO A 212 17.59 10.31 -18.54
N ASP A 213 18.40 9.30 -18.21
CA ASP A 213 19.44 8.82 -19.11
C ASP A 213 18.81 8.03 -20.26
N GLY A 214 18.63 8.67 -21.42
CA GLY A 214 18.00 8.04 -22.58
C GLY A 214 18.66 6.73 -23.03
N SER A 215 19.95 6.51 -22.71
CA SER A 215 20.69 5.34 -23.13
C SER A 215 20.26 4.03 -22.42
N ILE A 216 19.50 4.14 -21.31
CA ILE A 216 19.02 2.98 -20.55
C ILE A 216 17.57 2.58 -20.87
N PHE A 217 17.00 3.22 -21.91
CA PHE A 217 15.65 2.92 -22.38
C PHE A 217 15.67 2.37 -23.80
N VAL A 218 14.63 1.61 -24.14
CA VAL A 218 14.38 1.20 -25.52
C VAL A 218 13.76 2.35 -26.32
N SER A 219 13.47 2.15 -27.59
CA SER A 219 13.01 3.19 -28.52
C SER A 219 11.74 3.93 -28.07
N ASP A 220 10.89 3.33 -27.23
CA ASP A 220 9.68 3.98 -26.70
C ASP A 220 9.96 5.01 -25.59
N SER A 221 11.21 5.14 -25.17
CA SER A 221 11.64 6.09 -24.13
C SER A 221 10.92 5.92 -22.78
N LEU A 222 10.33 4.76 -22.55
CA LEU A 222 9.58 4.38 -21.34
C LEU A 222 10.12 3.11 -20.68
N HIS A 223 10.26 2.05 -21.48
CA HIS A 223 10.72 0.76 -20.98
C HIS A 223 12.25 0.68 -21.00
N MET A 224 12.78 0.06 -19.96
CA MET A 224 14.22 -0.09 -19.81
C MET A 224 14.77 -1.18 -20.75
N ASN A 225 16.00 -0.98 -21.20
CA ASN A 225 16.83 -2.02 -21.79
C ASN A 225 17.64 -2.75 -20.71
N ASP A 226 18.52 -3.66 -21.11
CA ASP A 226 19.33 -4.48 -20.19
C ASP A 226 20.21 -3.61 -19.25
N GLU A 227 20.73 -2.47 -19.73
CA GLU A 227 21.50 -1.56 -18.88
C GLU A 227 20.64 -0.94 -17.80
N GLY A 228 19.39 -0.56 -18.13
CA GLY A 228 18.44 -0.05 -17.14
C GLY A 228 18.15 -1.09 -16.05
N TYR A 229 17.94 -2.36 -16.43
CA TYR A 229 17.75 -3.44 -15.44
C TYR A 229 19.02 -3.77 -14.67
N ARG A 230 20.20 -3.69 -15.26
CA ARG A 230 21.49 -3.81 -14.52
C ARG A 230 21.62 -2.73 -13.44
N ARG A 231 21.19 -1.49 -13.71
CA ARG A 231 21.17 -0.43 -12.69
C ARG A 231 20.16 -0.73 -11.59
N TRP A 232 18.99 -1.24 -11.94
CA TRP A 232 18.00 -1.66 -10.94
C TRP A 232 18.52 -2.81 -10.09
N THR A 233 19.13 -3.82 -10.68
CA THR A 233 19.76 -4.95 -9.95
C THR A 233 20.72 -4.46 -8.87
N LYS A 234 21.59 -3.49 -9.19
CA LYS A 234 22.54 -2.91 -8.22
C LYS A 234 21.86 -2.22 -7.03
N VAL A 235 20.66 -1.70 -7.23
CA VAL A 235 19.86 -1.06 -6.14
C VAL A 235 19.08 -2.12 -5.36
N PHE A 236 18.41 -3.02 -6.07
CA PHE A 236 17.49 -3.99 -5.46
C PHE A 236 18.21 -5.04 -4.63
N LYS A 237 19.29 -5.63 -5.19
CA LYS A 237 19.95 -6.79 -4.61
C LYS A 237 20.38 -6.55 -3.15
N PRO A 238 21.18 -5.52 -2.82
CA PRO A 238 21.66 -5.31 -1.46
C PRO A 238 20.54 -4.93 -0.48
N ILE A 239 19.41 -4.39 -0.97
CA ILE A 239 18.23 -4.06 -0.16
C ILE A 239 17.45 -5.32 0.18
N LEU A 240 17.19 -6.17 -0.83
CA LEU A 240 16.38 -7.37 -0.67
C LEU A 240 17.12 -8.50 0.03
N GLU A 241 18.46 -8.57 -0.07
CA GLU A 241 19.27 -9.51 0.73
C GLU A 241 19.12 -9.30 2.24
N LYS A 242 18.81 -8.08 2.68
CA LYS A 242 18.54 -7.76 4.09
C LYS A 242 17.10 -8.08 4.51
N ALA A 243 16.23 -8.44 3.57
CA ALA A 243 14.81 -8.70 3.80
C ALA A 243 14.50 -10.18 4.08
N LEU A 244 15.49 -11.06 3.99
CA LEU A 244 15.40 -12.50 4.26
C LEU A 244 16.05 -12.84 5.59
#